data_a84e567015d5a52721edac9dac13ed9c
#
_entry.id   a84e567015d5a52721edac9dac13ed9c
#
_cell.length_a   1.000
_cell.length_b   1.000
_cell.length_c   1.000
_cell.angle_alpha   90.00
_cell.angle_beta   90.00
_cell.angle_gamma   90.00
#
_symmetry.space_group_name_H-M   'P 1'
#
loop_
_entity.id
_entity.type
_entity.pdbx_description
1 polymer ?
#
loop_
_entity_poly.entity_id
_entity_poly.type
_entity_poly.pdbx_seq_one_letter_code
_entity_poly.pdbx_strand_id
1 'polypeptide(L)'
;MVLSHTKSLLIVTAIAELGAGVVLLLVPSLALEILSGAGLESPASVLLGRIAGAALFSIGLCCWLERNRPLGQPSMGLVLALAVYNAAVAVLLIYAAAVDGMKGVGIWPAIGFHLALLIWCLACLRTVKLTRDGKIPIKNSFRKDCTK
;
A
#
# COMPACT_ATOMS: atom_id res chain seq x y z
N MET A 1 8.06 -18.48 -6.81
CA MET A 1 8.56 -17.37 -5.99
C MET A 1 7.86 -16.03 -6.27
N VAL A 2 7.70 -15.57 -7.52
CA VAL A 2 7.08 -14.26 -7.84
C VAL A 2 5.68 -14.07 -7.26
N LEU A 3 4.81 -15.07 -7.38
CA LEU A 3 3.43 -15.04 -6.88
C LEU A 3 3.34 -14.89 -5.35
N SER A 4 4.26 -15.48 -4.63
CA SER A 4 4.33 -15.40 -3.16
C SER A 4 4.67 -13.98 -2.70
N HIS A 5 5.59 -13.29 -3.37
CA HIS A 5 5.98 -11.92 -3.02
C HIS A 5 4.85 -10.90 -3.25
N THR A 6 4.10 -11.02 -4.36
CA THR A 6 2.98 -10.12 -4.62
C THR A 6 1.81 -10.38 -3.67
N LYS A 7 1.53 -11.64 -3.35
CA LYS A 7 0.52 -11.98 -2.33
C LYS A 7 0.87 -11.36 -0.98
N SER A 8 2.13 -11.49 -0.54
CA SER A 8 2.60 -10.90 0.72
C SER A 8 2.52 -9.38 0.70
N LEU A 9 2.91 -8.73 -0.40
CA LEU A 9 2.74 -7.29 -0.59
C LEU A 9 1.28 -6.87 -0.39
N LEU A 10 0.34 -7.53 -1.07
CA LEU A 10 -1.09 -7.20 -0.97
C LEU A 10 -1.65 -7.42 0.44
N ILE A 11 -1.19 -8.46 1.15
CA ILE A 11 -1.61 -8.71 2.54
C ILE A 11 -1.08 -7.60 3.47
N VAL A 12 0.20 -7.25 3.37
CA VAL A 12 0.80 -6.20 4.21
C VAL A 12 0.11 -4.86 3.95
N THR A 13 -0.06 -4.48 2.68
CA THR A 13 -0.77 -3.27 2.31
C THR A 13 -2.22 -3.30 2.82
N ALA A 14 -2.94 -4.41 2.65
CA ALA A 14 -4.32 -4.52 3.10
C ALA A 14 -4.44 -4.29 4.62
N ILE A 15 -3.59 -4.92 5.42
CA ILE A 15 -3.62 -4.76 6.89
C ILE A 15 -3.32 -3.31 7.29
N ALA A 16 -2.31 -2.70 6.67
CA ALA A 16 -1.92 -1.33 6.96
C ALA A 16 -3.02 -0.32 6.58
N GLU A 17 -3.55 -0.42 5.35
CA GLU A 17 -4.55 0.52 4.84
C GLU A 17 -5.92 0.34 5.52
N LEU A 18 -6.34 -0.90 5.80
CA LEU A 18 -7.56 -1.15 6.60
C LEU A 18 -7.41 -0.58 8.01
N GLY A 19 -6.28 -0.82 8.67
CA GLY A 19 -6.01 -0.31 10.01
C GLY A 19 -5.99 1.21 10.05
N ALA A 20 -5.20 1.86 9.18
CA ALA A 20 -5.13 3.31 9.08
C ALA A 20 -6.51 3.92 8.70
N GLY A 21 -7.23 3.27 7.78
CA GLY A 21 -8.56 3.68 7.35
C GLY A 21 -9.55 3.68 8.51
N VAL A 22 -9.59 2.61 9.31
CA VAL A 22 -10.47 2.53 10.51
C VAL A 22 -10.10 3.61 11.52
N VAL A 23 -8.81 3.82 11.82
CA VAL A 23 -8.37 4.84 12.77
C VAL A 23 -8.76 6.24 12.30
N LEU A 24 -8.56 6.58 11.03
CA LEU A 24 -8.96 7.86 10.45
C LEU A 24 -10.47 8.05 10.39
N LEU A 25 -11.26 6.99 10.22
CA LEU A 25 -12.72 7.08 10.26
C LEU A 25 -13.24 7.36 11.66
N LEU A 26 -12.68 6.70 12.68
CA LEU A 26 -13.19 6.77 14.05
C LEU A 26 -12.59 7.96 14.83
N VAL A 27 -11.28 8.16 14.74
CA VAL A 27 -10.53 9.14 15.55
C VAL A 27 -9.53 9.95 14.68
N PRO A 28 -10.01 10.68 13.66
CA PRO A 28 -9.15 11.36 12.69
C PRO A 28 -8.19 12.38 13.33
N SER A 29 -8.64 13.12 14.37
CA SER A 29 -7.80 14.11 15.05
C SER A 29 -6.61 13.47 15.73
N LEU A 30 -6.80 12.35 16.45
CA LEU A 30 -5.72 11.61 17.08
C LEU A 30 -4.75 11.03 16.05
N ALA A 31 -5.27 10.47 14.95
CA ALA A 31 -4.42 9.92 13.88
C ALA A 31 -3.50 11.01 13.29
N LEU A 32 -4.04 12.19 13.02
CA LEU A 32 -3.26 13.30 12.47
C LEU A 32 -2.37 13.96 13.52
N GLU A 33 -2.74 13.99 14.77
CA GLU A 33 -1.86 14.46 15.85
C GLU A 33 -0.61 13.59 15.97
N ILE A 34 -0.76 12.27 15.93
CA ILE A 34 0.37 11.33 15.92
C ILE A 34 1.24 11.54 14.66
N LEU A 35 0.63 11.78 13.50
CA LEU A 35 1.34 11.92 12.24
C LEU A 35 2.04 13.27 12.11
N SER A 36 1.32 14.37 12.37
CA SER A 36 1.78 15.74 12.09
C SER A 36 2.26 16.50 13.33
N GLY A 37 1.89 16.05 14.52
CA GLY A 37 2.13 16.75 15.78
C GLY A 37 1.03 17.78 16.12
N ALA A 38 -0.02 17.89 15.30
CA ALA A 38 -1.17 18.77 15.54
C ALA A 38 -2.47 18.06 15.17
N GLY A 39 -3.48 18.20 16.02
CA GLY A 39 -4.82 17.66 15.78
C GLY A 39 -5.61 18.48 14.76
N LEU A 40 -6.77 17.96 14.37
CA LEU A 40 -7.69 18.65 13.48
C LEU A 40 -8.64 19.56 14.30
N GLU A 41 -8.59 20.86 14.03
CA GLU A 41 -9.34 21.85 14.83
C GLU A 41 -10.71 22.20 14.21
N SER A 42 -10.88 22.04 12.89
CA SER A 42 -12.12 22.43 12.21
C SER A 42 -12.99 21.22 11.82
N PRO A 43 -14.32 21.38 11.80
CA PRO A 43 -15.22 20.33 11.30
C PRO A 43 -14.90 19.88 9.88
N ALA A 44 -14.44 20.81 9.02
CA ALA A 44 -14.07 20.52 7.64
C ALA A 44 -12.82 19.62 7.59
N SER A 45 -11.80 19.91 8.40
CA SER A 45 -10.58 19.07 8.44
C SER A 45 -10.87 17.66 9.01
N VAL A 46 -11.76 17.56 10.01
CA VAL A 46 -12.24 16.26 10.52
C VAL A 46 -12.95 15.46 9.43
N LEU A 47 -13.82 16.12 8.64
CA LEU A 47 -14.51 15.48 7.52
C LEU A 47 -13.52 14.98 6.46
N LEU A 48 -12.54 15.78 6.08
CA LEU A 48 -11.48 15.38 5.13
C LEU A 48 -10.68 14.19 5.65
N GLY A 49 -10.34 14.17 6.94
CA GLY A 49 -9.68 13.02 7.58
C GLY A 49 -10.52 11.74 7.47
N ARG A 50 -11.84 11.82 7.67
CA ARG A 50 -12.75 10.67 7.51
C ARG A 50 -12.88 10.23 6.06
N ILE A 51 -12.94 11.16 5.11
CA ILE A 51 -12.96 10.84 3.68
C ILE A 51 -11.67 10.10 3.28
N ALA A 52 -10.51 10.59 3.75
CA ALA A 52 -9.24 9.90 3.56
C ALA A 52 -9.27 8.49 4.18
N GLY A 53 -9.82 8.35 5.40
CA GLY A 53 -10.00 7.06 6.06
C GLY A 53 -10.86 6.08 5.24
N ALA A 54 -11.96 6.54 4.65
CA ALA A 54 -12.80 5.72 3.78
C ALA A 54 -12.07 5.29 2.50
N ALA A 55 -11.26 6.18 1.93
CA ALA A 55 -10.45 5.86 0.75
C ALA A 55 -9.38 4.79 1.07
N LEU A 56 -8.65 4.94 2.19
CA LEU A 56 -7.66 3.95 2.63
C LEU A 56 -8.30 2.59 2.92
N PHE A 57 -9.45 2.59 3.62
CA PHE A 57 -10.19 1.37 3.88
C PHE A 57 -10.58 0.66 2.58
N SER A 58 -11.03 1.40 1.57
CA SER A 58 -11.38 0.86 0.25
C SER A 58 -10.17 0.29 -0.49
N ILE A 59 -9.02 0.94 -0.44
CA ILE A 59 -7.76 0.45 -1.00
C ILE A 59 -7.34 -0.85 -0.30
N GLY A 60 -7.38 -0.87 1.03
CA GLY A 60 -7.06 -2.05 1.82
C GLY A 60 -7.98 -3.24 1.52
N LEU A 61 -9.29 -2.99 1.38
CA LEU A 61 -10.27 -4.01 0.99
C LEU A 61 -9.97 -4.57 -0.41
N CYS A 62 -9.66 -3.70 -1.37
CA CYS A 62 -9.28 -4.10 -2.72
C CYS A 62 -8.04 -5.03 -2.70
N CYS A 63 -6.99 -4.65 -1.96
CA CYS A 63 -5.79 -5.47 -1.80
C CYS A 63 -6.12 -6.83 -1.15
N TRP A 64 -7.00 -6.84 -0.16
CA TRP A 64 -7.43 -8.06 0.52
C TRP A 64 -8.18 -9.01 -0.41
N LEU A 65 -9.08 -8.52 -1.23
CA LEU A 65 -9.84 -9.33 -2.19
C LEU A 65 -8.95 -9.88 -3.31
N GLU A 66 -8.02 -9.06 -3.81
CA GLU A 66 -7.12 -9.44 -4.91
C GLU A 66 -5.99 -10.42 -4.50
N ARG A 67 -5.69 -10.59 -3.20
CA ARG A 67 -4.57 -11.42 -2.70
C ARG A 67 -4.64 -12.91 -3.08
N ASN A 68 -5.85 -13.43 -3.33
CA ASN A 68 -6.09 -14.85 -3.60
C ASN A 68 -6.61 -15.09 -5.03
N ARG A 69 -6.45 -14.15 -5.95
CA ARG A 69 -6.89 -14.35 -7.33
C ARG A 69 -6.29 -15.62 -7.92
N PRO A 70 -7.13 -16.59 -8.36
CA PRO A 70 -6.63 -17.80 -9.01
C PRO A 70 -6.01 -17.43 -10.35
N LEU A 71 -4.90 -18.11 -10.69
CA LEU A 71 -4.20 -18.04 -11.95
C LEU A 71 -3.49 -16.73 -12.31
N GLY A 72 -2.40 -16.48 -11.57
CA GLY A 72 -1.16 -16.10 -12.23
C GLY A 72 -0.89 -14.65 -12.52
N GLN A 73 -1.81 -13.72 -12.34
CA GLN A 73 -1.48 -12.31 -12.46
C GLN A 73 -2.25 -11.50 -11.42
N PRO A 74 -1.57 -11.08 -10.31
CA PRO A 74 -2.09 -9.94 -9.59
C PRO A 74 -2.28 -8.84 -10.62
N SER A 75 -3.41 -8.14 -10.52
CA SER A 75 -3.68 -7.03 -11.43
C SER A 75 -2.47 -6.10 -11.46
N MET A 76 -1.68 -6.13 -12.55
CA MET A 76 -0.54 -5.23 -12.73
C MET A 76 -0.95 -3.79 -12.51
N GLY A 77 -2.20 -3.45 -12.88
CA GLY A 77 -2.80 -2.16 -12.62
C GLY A 77 -2.89 -1.83 -11.13
N LEU A 78 -3.27 -2.80 -10.27
CA LEU A 78 -3.33 -2.57 -8.83
C LEU A 78 -1.94 -2.33 -8.25
N VAL A 79 -0.94 -3.15 -8.60
CA VAL A 79 0.44 -2.97 -8.10
C VAL A 79 1.03 -1.64 -8.59
N LEU A 80 0.74 -1.23 -9.83
CA LEU A 80 1.14 0.08 -10.34
C LEU A 80 0.44 1.22 -9.60
N ALA A 81 -0.87 1.11 -9.37
CA ALA A 81 -1.62 2.11 -8.60
C ALA A 81 -1.06 2.25 -7.17
N LEU A 82 -0.74 1.13 -6.52
CA LEU A 82 -0.09 1.14 -5.21
C LEU A 82 1.30 1.79 -5.24
N ALA A 83 2.09 1.56 -6.31
CA ALA A 83 3.39 2.21 -6.45
C ALA A 83 3.24 3.74 -6.56
N VAL A 84 2.30 4.22 -7.39
CA VAL A 84 2.01 5.65 -7.54
C VAL A 84 1.51 6.25 -6.23
N TYR A 85 0.58 5.57 -5.55
CA TYR A 85 0.05 5.99 -4.26
C TYR A 85 1.17 6.13 -3.21
N ASN A 86 1.98 5.10 -3.02
CA ASN A 86 3.06 5.12 -2.03
C ASN A 86 4.12 6.18 -2.36
N ALA A 87 4.43 6.40 -3.65
CA ALA A 87 5.33 7.46 -4.07
C ALA A 87 4.77 8.85 -3.72
N ALA A 88 3.50 9.10 -4.05
CA ALA A 88 2.83 10.36 -3.76
C ALA A 88 2.78 10.64 -2.25
N VAL A 89 2.36 9.65 -1.44
CA VAL A 89 2.29 9.81 0.02
C VAL A 89 3.68 10.07 0.60
N ALA A 90 4.72 9.33 0.18
CA ALA A 90 6.08 9.55 0.66
C ALA A 90 6.56 10.98 0.35
N VAL A 91 6.33 11.48 -0.87
CA VAL A 91 6.70 12.86 -1.27
C VAL A 91 5.95 13.88 -0.43
N LEU A 92 4.63 13.72 -0.24
CA LEU A 92 3.82 14.64 0.56
C LEU A 92 4.26 14.66 2.03
N LEU A 93 4.54 13.51 2.63
CA LEU A 93 5.01 13.43 4.01
C LEU A 93 6.41 14.03 4.19
N ILE A 94 7.32 13.81 3.22
CA ILE A 94 8.65 14.44 3.22
C ILE A 94 8.51 15.96 3.12
N TYR A 95 7.64 16.44 2.23
CA TYR A 95 7.36 17.87 2.10
C TYR A 95 6.82 18.46 3.41
N ALA A 96 5.81 17.81 4.01
CA ALA A 96 5.22 18.22 5.27
C ALA A 96 6.26 18.28 6.41
N ALA A 97 7.17 17.30 6.49
CA ALA A 97 8.24 17.29 7.49
C ALA A 97 9.30 18.37 7.24
N ALA A 98 9.72 18.57 5.97
CA ALA A 98 10.85 19.41 5.62
C ALA A 98 10.47 20.88 5.45
N VAL A 99 9.29 21.17 4.88
CA VAL A 99 8.86 22.53 4.53
C VAL A 99 7.84 23.07 5.52
N ASP A 100 6.81 22.28 5.86
CA ASP A 100 5.75 22.70 6.78
C ASP A 100 6.16 22.53 8.26
N GLY A 101 7.32 21.90 8.52
CA GLY A 101 7.86 21.73 9.88
C GLY A 101 7.06 20.79 10.76
N MET A 102 6.26 19.87 10.19
CA MET A 102 5.51 18.87 10.94
C MET A 102 6.43 17.90 11.68
N LYS A 103 6.19 17.70 12.99
CA LYS A 103 7.09 16.94 13.89
C LYS A 103 6.39 15.83 14.66
N GLY A 104 5.28 15.30 14.14
CA GLY A 104 4.59 14.17 14.76
C GLY A 104 5.50 12.94 14.84
N VAL A 105 5.37 12.18 15.91
CA VAL A 105 6.20 10.97 16.13
C VAL A 105 5.97 9.91 15.04
N GLY A 106 4.82 9.93 14.36
CA GLY A 106 4.45 9.01 13.30
C GLY A 106 4.99 9.37 11.91
N ILE A 107 5.48 10.62 11.68
CA ILE A 107 5.79 11.07 10.31
C ILE A 107 6.96 10.28 9.70
N TRP A 108 8.04 10.07 10.45
CA TRP A 108 9.23 9.36 9.97
C TRP A 108 8.98 7.86 9.76
N PRO A 109 8.32 7.13 10.69
CA PRO A 109 7.88 5.77 10.43
C PRO A 109 6.97 5.64 9.21
N ALA A 110 6.02 6.58 9.02
CA ALA A 110 5.14 6.58 7.86
C ALA A 110 5.91 6.78 6.55
N ILE A 111 6.84 7.74 6.48
CA ILE A 111 7.72 7.93 5.32
C ILE A 111 8.46 6.64 5.01
N GLY A 112 9.12 6.03 6.01
CA GLY A 112 9.88 4.79 5.83
C GLY A 112 9.01 3.64 5.34
N PHE A 113 7.79 3.51 5.86
CA PHE A 113 6.84 2.48 5.46
C PHE A 113 6.40 2.64 4.00
N HIS A 114 6.01 3.84 3.57
CA HIS A 114 5.60 4.09 2.19
C HIS A 114 6.75 3.92 1.19
N LEU A 115 7.99 4.33 1.54
CA LEU A 115 9.17 4.07 0.72
C LEU A 115 9.46 2.56 0.59
N ALA A 116 9.35 1.80 1.67
CA ALA A 116 9.52 0.35 1.64
C ALA A 116 8.47 -0.34 0.75
N LEU A 117 7.20 0.05 0.87
CA LEU A 117 6.13 -0.46 0.00
C LEU A 117 6.34 -0.07 -1.46
N LEU A 118 6.77 1.16 -1.75
CA LEU A 118 7.12 1.61 -3.10
C LEU A 118 8.21 0.72 -3.72
N ILE A 119 9.31 0.50 -3.00
CA ILE A 119 10.42 -0.37 -3.46
C ILE A 119 9.90 -1.78 -3.72
N TRP A 120 9.06 -2.31 -2.84
CA TRP A 120 8.47 -3.64 -2.99
C TRP A 120 7.55 -3.72 -4.22
N CYS A 121 6.68 -2.73 -4.45
CA CYS A 121 5.86 -2.63 -5.65
C CYS A 121 6.72 -2.64 -6.92
N LEU A 122 7.78 -1.81 -6.97
CA LEU A 122 8.68 -1.72 -8.12
C LEU A 122 9.41 -3.05 -8.37
N ALA A 123 9.82 -3.76 -7.32
CA ALA A 123 10.42 -5.08 -7.43
C ALA A 123 9.43 -6.10 -8.03
N CYS A 124 8.17 -6.10 -7.57
CA CYS A 124 7.11 -6.96 -8.14
C CYS A 124 6.86 -6.65 -9.62
N LEU A 125 6.75 -5.35 -9.99
CA LEU A 125 6.53 -4.92 -11.38
C LEU A 125 7.68 -5.35 -12.30
N ARG A 126 8.94 -5.18 -11.88
CA ARG A 126 10.13 -5.62 -12.64
C ARG A 126 10.13 -7.12 -12.87
N THR A 127 9.81 -7.91 -11.84
CA THR A 127 9.84 -9.37 -11.93
C THR A 127 8.78 -9.88 -12.91
N VAL A 128 7.57 -9.31 -12.88
CA VAL A 128 6.49 -9.66 -13.83
C VAL A 128 6.88 -9.31 -15.26
N LYS A 129 7.48 -8.13 -15.48
CA LYS A 129 7.97 -7.74 -16.83
C LYS A 129 9.01 -8.71 -17.35
N LEU A 130 10.00 -9.10 -16.55
CA LEU A 130 11.04 -10.06 -16.94
C LEU A 130 10.47 -11.45 -17.26
N THR A 131 9.44 -11.88 -16.57
CA THR A 131 8.74 -13.15 -16.85
C THR A 131 7.96 -13.05 -18.16
N ARG A 132 7.29 -11.93 -18.43
CA ARG A 132 6.56 -11.69 -19.67
C ARG A 132 7.50 -11.63 -20.90
N ASP A 133 8.67 -11.03 -20.74
CA ASP A 133 9.69 -10.90 -21.79
C ASP A 133 10.52 -12.20 -22.01
N GLY A 134 10.14 -13.31 -21.36
CA GLY A 134 10.80 -14.62 -21.50
C GLY A 134 12.18 -14.73 -20.87
N LYS A 135 12.63 -13.69 -20.11
CA LYS A 135 13.97 -13.67 -19.49
C LYS A 135 14.06 -14.52 -18.22
N ILE A 136 12.91 -14.88 -17.62
CA ILE A 136 12.83 -15.77 -16.45
C ILE A 136 11.83 -16.88 -16.77
N PRO A 137 12.24 -18.18 -16.73
CA PRO A 137 11.33 -19.29 -17.01
C PRO A 137 10.25 -19.42 -15.92
N ILE A 138 9.01 -19.59 -16.36
CA ILE A 138 7.91 -19.95 -15.46
C ILE A 138 8.15 -21.39 -15.01
N LYS A 139 8.52 -21.60 -13.76
CA LYS A 139 8.64 -22.94 -13.18
C LYS A 139 7.24 -23.55 -13.04
N ASN A 140 6.76 -24.24 -14.09
CA ASN A 140 5.49 -24.98 -14.06
C ASN A 140 5.59 -26.15 -13.08
N SER A 141 5.23 -25.92 -11.84
CA SER A 141 5.10 -26.96 -10.80
C SER A 141 3.82 -27.81 -10.95
N PHE A 142 2.95 -27.51 -11.92
CA PHE A 142 1.59 -28.09 -11.98
C PHE A 142 1.41 -29.22 -13.02
N ARG A 143 2.49 -29.71 -13.66
CA ARG A 143 2.32 -30.74 -14.71
C ARG A 143 2.63 -32.18 -14.25
N LYS A 144 2.61 -32.52 -12.98
CA LYS A 144 2.94 -33.87 -12.53
C LYS A 144 1.81 -34.71 -11.95
N ASP A 145 0.59 -34.19 -11.79
CA ASP A 145 -0.49 -34.93 -11.11
C ASP A 145 -1.71 -35.30 -11.99
N CYS A 146 -1.61 -35.18 -13.31
CA CYS A 146 -2.71 -35.57 -14.22
C CYS A 146 -2.44 -36.85 -15.04
N THR A 147 -1.45 -37.68 -14.65
CA THR A 147 -1.21 -38.99 -15.30
C THR A 147 -0.98 -40.06 -14.24
N LYS A 148 -2.03 -40.39 -13.47
CA LYS A 148 -2.24 -41.68 -12.85
C LYS A 148 -3.72 -41.98 -12.74
#